data_5790885cf3c6f594f5d517b53c36ab8e
#
_entry.id   5790885cf3c6f594f5d517b53c36ab8e
#
_cell.length_a   1.000
_cell.length_b   1.000
_cell.length_c   1.000
_cell.angle_alpha   90.00
_cell.angle_beta   90.00
_cell.angle_gamma   90.00
#
_symmetry.space_group_name_H-M   'P 1'
#
loop_
_entity.id
_entity.type
_entity.pdbx_description
1 polymer ?
#
loop_
_entity_poly.entity_id
_entity_poly.type
_entity_poly.pdbx_seq_one_letter_code
_entity_poly.pdbx_strand_id
1 'polypeptide(L)'
;ELSNGQKVDSRIYPYLQEMFDAARKDGIYPVVREGYRTYEEQQKILDDKINAYINEGYSQSRAERTAKEWVALSGTSEHQLGIAVDINADKSKSSNDEVYTWLAANAHNYGFILRYPQGKQEITGTSYEPWHYRYVGVDAAREIYERGICLEEYFEQ
;
A
#
# COMPACT_ATOMS: atom_id res chain seq x y z
N GLU A 1 -1.99 17.84 2.87
CA GLU A 1 -2.96 17.38 1.88
C GLU A 1 -2.35 17.45 0.48
N LEU A 2 -2.57 16.41 -0.32
CA LEU A 2 -2.12 16.32 -1.71
C LEU A 2 -3.12 17.02 -2.63
N SER A 3 -2.70 17.29 -3.88
CA SER A 3 -3.54 18.02 -4.86
C SER A 3 -4.88 17.35 -5.16
N ASN A 4 -4.98 16.02 -4.97
CA ASN A 4 -6.21 15.26 -5.19
C ASN A 4 -7.06 15.05 -3.92
N GLY A 5 -6.73 15.75 -2.82
CA GLY A 5 -7.44 15.67 -1.55
C GLY A 5 -7.00 14.55 -0.63
N GLN A 6 -6.13 13.65 -1.07
CA GLN A 6 -5.55 12.63 -0.19
C GLN A 6 -4.57 13.25 0.81
N LYS A 7 -4.41 12.63 1.97
CA LYS A 7 -3.55 13.13 3.05
C LYS A 7 -2.48 12.11 3.39
N VAL A 8 -1.30 12.61 3.73
CA VAL A 8 -0.20 11.80 4.23
C VAL A 8 0.48 12.54 5.37
N ASP A 9 1.26 11.81 6.18
CA ASP A 9 2.11 12.43 7.19
C ASP A 9 3.11 13.37 6.50
N SER A 10 3.27 14.57 7.02
CA SER A 10 4.16 15.57 6.43
C SER A 10 5.63 15.12 6.36
N ARG A 11 6.05 14.22 7.24
CA ARG A 11 7.41 13.69 7.26
C ARG A 11 7.75 12.84 6.06
N ILE A 12 6.78 12.15 5.46
CA ILE A 12 7.02 11.30 4.28
C ILE A 12 6.84 12.07 2.97
N TYR A 13 6.21 13.23 2.98
CA TYR A 13 5.88 13.99 1.79
C TYR A 13 7.09 14.29 0.89
N PRO A 14 8.25 14.76 1.39
CA PRO A 14 9.41 15.02 0.54
C PRO A 14 9.90 13.79 -0.21
N TYR A 15 9.91 12.63 0.43
CA TYR A 15 10.34 11.36 -0.18
C TYR A 15 9.35 10.87 -1.21
N LEU A 16 8.06 11.01 -0.93
CA LEU A 16 6.99 10.68 -1.86
C LEU A 16 7.10 11.57 -3.13
N GLN A 17 7.34 12.86 -2.95
CA GLN A 17 7.51 13.81 -4.05
C GLN A 17 8.73 13.46 -4.91
N GLU A 18 9.87 13.17 -4.29
CA GLU A 18 11.07 12.75 -5.02
C GLU A 18 10.82 11.48 -5.83
N MET A 19 10.16 10.50 -5.25
CA MET A 19 9.82 9.25 -5.91
C MET A 19 8.92 9.49 -7.13
N PHE A 20 7.89 10.29 -6.97
CA PHE A 20 6.97 10.62 -8.06
C PHE A 20 7.63 11.43 -9.18
N ASP A 21 8.49 12.37 -8.82
CA ASP A 21 9.27 13.14 -9.81
C ASP A 21 10.21 12.23 -10.62
N ALA A 22 10.87 11.28 -9.95
CA ALA A 22 11.73 10.29 -10.63
C ALA A 22 10.92 9.39 -11.58
N ALA A 23 9.75 8.95 -11.16
CA ALA A 23 8.86 8.16 -12.02
C ALA A 23 8.45 8.94 -13.28
N ARG A 24 8.07 10.20 -13.12
CA ARG A 24 7.68 11.05 -14.25
C ARG A 24 8.82 11.26 -15.24
N LYS A 25 10.06 11.37 -14.78
CA LYS A 25 11.24 11.44 -15.66
C LYS A 25 11.38 10.19 -16.51
N ASP A 26 10.93 9.05 -16.02
CA ASP A 26 10.94 7.77 -16.74
C ASP A 26 9.65 7.56 -17.56
N GLY A 27 8.79 8.56 -17.65
CA GLY A 27 7.52 8.48 -18.38
C GLY A 27 6.43 7.71 -17.67
N ILE A 28 6.55 7.53 -16.36
CA ILE A 28 5.59 6.82 -15.50
C ILE A 28 4.88 7.86 -14.62
N TYR A 29 3.57 7.78 -14.55
CA TYR A 29 2.75 8.81 -13.89
C TYR A 29 1.92 8.22 -12.74
N PRO A 30 2.52 8.08 -11.54
CA PRO A 30 1.82 7.58 -10.37
C PRO A 30 0.92 8.65 -9.74
N VAL A 31 -0.15 8.20 -9.10
CA VAL A 31 -1.00 9.04 -8.25
C VAL A 31 -1.29 8.29 -6.95
N VAL A 32 -1.40 9.01 -5.84
CA VAL A 32 -1.86 8.45 -4.57
C VAL A 32 -3.37 8.28 -4.64
N ARG A 33 -3.82 7.04 -4.62
CA ARG A 33 -5.25 6.72 -4.59
C ARG A 33 -5.81 6.81 -3.18
N GLU A 34 -5.07 6.27 -2.21
CA GLU A 34 -5.43 6.28 -0.79
C GLU A 34 -4.20 6.64 0.04
N GLY A 35 -4.37 7.58 0.96
CA GLY A 35 -3.37 7.96 1.95
C GLY A 35 -3.86 7.68 3.36
N TYR A 36 -3.89 8.71 4.21
CA TYR A 36 -4.40 8.60 5.58
C TYR A 36 -5.89 8.25 5.60
N ARG A 37 -6.24 7.33 6.50
CA ARG A 37 -7.63 6.95 6.81
C ARG A 37 -7.89 7.07 8.30
N THR A 38 -9.09 7.55 8.66
CA THR A 38 -9.57 7.49 10.03
C THR A 38 -9.98 6.06 10.41
N TYR A 39 -10.16 5.82 11.71
CA TYR A 39 -10.70 4.55 12.21
C TYR A 39 -12.05 4.22 11.56
N GLU A 40 -12.94 5.19 11.49
CA GLU A 40 -14.29 5.04 10.94
C GLU A 40 -14.27 4.75 9.43
N GLU A 41 -13.40 5.41 8.69
CA GLU A 41 -13.21 5.15 7.26
C GLU A 41 -12.70 3.73 7.02
N GLN A 42 -11.76 3.27 7.84
CA GLN A 42 -11.24 1.90 7.74
C GLN A 42 -12.32 0.87 8.05
N GLN A 43 -13.14 1.10 9.08
CA GLN A 43 -14.25 0.22 9.44
C GLN A 43 -15.27 0.12 8.30
N LYS A 44 -15.59 1.25 7.68
CA LYS A 44 -16.52 1.28 6.54
C LYS A 44 -15.99 0.46 5.36
N ILE A 45 -14.71 0.58 5.05
CA ILE A 45 -14.07 -0.17 3.96
C ILE A 45 -14.16 -1.67 4.23
N LEU A 46 -13.88 -2.10 5.46
CA LEU A 46 -13.98 -3.50 5.85
C LEU A 46 -15.42 -4.01 5.75
N ASP A 47 -16.38 -3.24 6.27
CA ASP A 47 -17.81 -3.60 6.23
C ASP A 47 -18.32 -3.71 4.79
N ASP A 48 -17.95 -2.77 3.93
CA ASP A 48 -18.32 -2.79 2.51
C ASP A 48 -17.74 -4.02 1.80
N LYS A 49 -16.51 -4.40 2.14
CA LYS A 49 -15.85 -5.59 1.57
C LYS A 49 -16.55 -6.89 2.01
N ILE A 50 -16.89 -6.98 3.30
CA ILE A 50 -17.65 -8.12 3.85
C ILE A 50 -19.00 -8.24 3.14
N ASN A 51 -19.73 -7.14 3.03
CA ASN A 51 -21.04 -7.12 2.38
C ASN A 51 -20.96 -7.51 0.90
N ALA A 52 -19.91 -7.09 0.19
CA ALA A 52 -19.67 -7.49 -1.19
C ALA A 52 -19.55 -9.01 -1.32
N TYR A 53 -18.79 -9.66 -0.44
CA TYR A 53 -18.68 -11.12 -0.44
C TYR A 53 -19.98 -11.83 -0.08
N ILE A 54 -20.73 -11.30 0.89
CA ILE A 54 -22.07 -11.84 1.23
C ILE A 54 -22.99 -11.78 0.00
N ASN A 55 -22.97 -10.67 -0.74
CA ASN A 55 -23.77 -10.51 -1.96
C ASN A 55 -23.34 -11.49 -3.08
N GLU A 56 -22.10 -11.95 -3.06
CA GLU A 56 -21.61 -13.00 -3.98
C GLU A 56 -21.99 -14.43 -3.52
N GLY A 57 -22.66 -14.57 -2.38
CA GLY A 57 -23.13 -15.86 -1.86
C GLY A 57 -22.29 -16.45 -0.73
N TYR A 58 -21.31 -15.72 -0.20
CA TYR A 58 -20.50 -16.16 0.94
C TYR A 58 -21.32 -16.15 2.22
N SER A 59 -21.07 -17.12 3.12
CA SER A 59 -21.58 -17.04 4.48
C SER A 59 -20.95 -15.87 5.22
N GLN A 60 -21.59 -15.39 6.30
CA GLN A 60 -21.06 -14.31 7.13
C GLN A 60 -19.62 -14.57 7.57
N SER A 61 -19.36 -15.74 8.13
CA SER A 61 -18.04 -16.09 8.65
C SER A 61 -16.96 -16.19 7.55
N ARG A 62 -17.32 -16.74 6.39
CA ARG A 62 -16.41 -16.82 5.24
C ARG A 62 -16.14 -15.44 4.64
N ALA A 63 -17.17 -14.59 4.56
CA ALA A 63 -17.03 -13.21 4.07
C ALA A 63 -16.08 -12.40 4.96
N GLU A 64 -16.22 -12.51 6.28
CA GLU A 64 -15.34 -11.84 7.25
C GLU A 64 -13.88 -12.29 7.10
N ARG A 65 -13.62 -13.59 7.02
CA ARG A 65 -12.26 -14.13 6.84
C ARG A 65 -11.64 -13.67 5.52
N THR A 66 -12.40 -13.75 4.43
CA THR A 66 -11.92 -13.39 3.10
C THR A 66 -11.64 -11.89 3.00
N ALA A 67 -12.52 -11.06 3.55
CA ALA A 67 -12.34 -9.62 3.56
C ALA A 67 -11.05 -9.21 4.28
N LYS A 68 -10.72 -9.85 5.40
CA LYS A 68 -9.53 -9.55 6.19
C LYS A 68 -8.20 -9.91 5.49
N GLU A 69 -8.24 -10.72 4.45
CA GLU A 69 -7.06 -10.99 3.61
C GLU A 69 -6.65 -9.76 2.78
N TRP A 70 -7.56 -8.82 2.56
CA TRP A 70 -7.37 -7.63 1.73
C TRP A 70 -7.48 -6.33 2.51
N VAL A 71 -8.31 -6.29 3.55
CA VAL A 71 -8.63 -5.07 4.32
C VAL A 71 -8.36 -5.33 5.80
N ALA A 72 -7.48 -4.53 6.39
CA ALA A 72 -7.14 -4.63 7.79
C ALA A 72 -8.31 -4.19 8.69
N LEU A 73 -8.35 -4.75 9.90
CA LEU A 73 -9.27 -4.30 10.96
C LEU A 73 -9.01 -2.83 11.32
N SER A 74 -10.07 -2.10 11.68
CA SER A 74 -9.94 -0.75 12.25
C SER A 74 -9.00 -0.77 13.45
N GLY A 75 -8.10 0.23 13.52
CA GLY A 75 -7.07 0.31 14.54
C GLY A 75 -5.79 -0.48 14.21
N THR A 76 -5.78 -1.27 13.12
CA THR A 76 -4.61 -2.06 12.70
C THR A 76 -4.10 -1.73 11.31
N SER A 77 -4.81 -0.88 10.54
CA SER A 77 -4.34 -0.45 9.22
C SER A 77 -3.25 0.61 9.35
N GLU A 78 -2.15 0.43 8.64
CA GLU A 78 -1.07 1.43 8.60
C GLU A 78 -1.44 2.71 7.85
N HIS A 79 -2.54 2.72 7.08
CA HIS A 79 -3.12 3.96 6.53
C HIS A 79 -3.54 4.93 7.64
N GLN A 80 -3.86 4.43 8.82
CA GLN A 80 -4.23 5.25 9.97
C GLN A 80 -3.04 6.00 10.58
N LEU A 81 -1.81 5.62 10.22
CA LEU A 81 -0.58 6.30 10.64
C LEU A 81 -0.17 7.40 9.64
N GLY A 82 -0.77 7.44 8.45
CA GLY A 82 -0.43 8.40 7.40
C GLY A 82 0.90 8.12 6.69
N ILE A 83 1.53 6.97 6.94
CA ILE A 83 2.84 6.59 6.37
C ILE A 83 2.75 5.47 5.33
N ALA A 84 1.54 5.04 5.01
CA ALA A 84 1.26 4.09 3.94
C ALA A 84 0.40 4.75 2.88
N VAL A 85 0.65 4.39 1.62
CA VAL A 85 -0.06 4.92 0.47
C VAL A 85 -0.38 3.81 -0.51
N ASP A 86 -1.59 3.84 -1.06
CA ASP A 86 -1.94 3.06 -2.23
C ASP A 86 -1.72 3.91 -3.48
N ILE A 87 -0.93 3.40 -4.41
CA ILE A 87 -0.48 4.12 -5.59
C ILE A 87 -0.96 3.41 -6.84
N ASN A 88 -1.66 4.14 -7.68
CA ASN A 88 -2.08 3.68 -9.00
C ASN A 88 -1.59 4.66 -10.08
N ALA A 89 -1.93 4.39 -11.33
CA ALA A 89 -1.56 5.25 -12.44
C ALA A 89 -2.56 6.39 -12.65
N ASP A 90 -2.06 7.52 -13.13
CA ASP A 90 -2.86 8.43 -13.95
C ASP A 90 -3.11 7.72 -15.28
N LYS A 91 -4.30 7.14 -15.43
CA LYS A 91 -4.64 6.25 -16.56
C LYS A 91 -4.69 6.96 -17.91
N SER A 92 -4.68 8.29 -17.92
CA SER A 92 -4.56 9.05 -19.16
C SER A 92 -3.12 9.04 -19.71
N LYS A 93 -2.14 8.65 -18.91
CA LYS A 93 -0.70 8.73 -19.23
C LYS A 93 0.05 7.42 -19.04
N SER A 94 -0.38 6.57 -18.12
CA SER A 94 0.27 5.30 -17.78
C SER A 94 -0.77 4.24 -17.43
N SER A 95 -0.39 2.96 -17.50
CA SER A 95 -1.18 1.87 -16.94
C SER A 95 -0.80 1.61 -15.48
N ASN A 96 -1.69 0.94 -14.74
CA ASN A 96 -1.38 0.51 -13.39
C ASN A 96 -0.18 -0.45 -13.37
N ASP A 97 -0.09 -1.38 -14.32
CA ASP A 97 1.03 -2.33 -14.39
C ASP A 97 2.37 -1.62 -14.59
N GLU A 98 2.41 -0.57 -15.41
CA GLU A 98 3.62 0.24 -15.59
C GLU A 98 4.04 0.91 -14.27
N VAL A 99 3.09 1.47 -13.54
CA VAL A 99 3.35 2.08 -12.21
C VAL A 99 3.82 1.03 -11.22
N TYR A 100 3.15 -0.11 -11.13
CA TYR A 100 3.53 -1.17 -10.18
C TYR A 100 4.92 -1.73 -10.48
N THR A 101 5.25 -1.92 -11.74
CA THR A 101 6.57 -2.40 -12.16
C THR A 101 7.67 -1.40 -11.79
N TRP A 102 7.44 -0.11 -12.06
CA TRP A 102 8.40 0.94 -11.72
C TRP A 102 8.61 1.04 -10.21
N LEU A 103 7.53 1.06 -9.43
CA LEU A 103 7.59 1.15 -7.97
C LEU A 103 8.33 -0.06 -7.37
N ALA A 104 8.02 -1.26 -7.83
CA ALA A 104 8.68 -2.47 -7.33
C ALA A 104 10.19 -2.43 -7.52
N ALA A 105 10.68 -1.80 -8.59
CA ALA A 105 12.10 -1.67 -8.89
C ALA A 105 12.79 -0.48 -8.20
N ASN A 106 12.06 0.58 -7.86
CA ASN A 106 12.66 1.87 -7.49
C ASN A 106 12.27 2.43 -6.12
N ALA A 107 11.13 2.03 -5.56
CA ALA A 107 10.56 2.67 -4.35
C ALA A 107 11.51 2.62 -3.14
N HIS A 108 12.30 1.57 -3.00
CA HIS A 108 13.26 1.42 -1.91
C HIS A 108 14.33 2.53 -1.87
N ASN A 109 14.65 3.13 -3.01
CA ASN A 109 15.59 4.27 -3.08
C ASN A 109 15.03 5.52 -2.39
N TYR A 110 13.74 5.58 -2.16
CA TYR A 110 13.02 6.72 -1.57
C TYR A 110 12.46 6.41 -0.18
N GLY A 111 12.80 5.24 0.37
CA GLY A 111 12.38 4.85 1.72
C GLY A 111 11.06 4.10 1.79
N PHE A 112 10.50 3.69 0.66
CA PHE A 112 9.23 2.95 0.59
C PHE A 112 9.45 1.48 0.27
N ILE A 113 8.64 0.62 0.88
CA ILE A 113 8.66 -0.82 0.58
C ILE A 113 7.30 -1.27 0.04
N LEU A 114 7.34 -2.30 -0.82
CA LEU A 114 6.16 -3.07 -1.19
C LEU A 114 5.74 -3.88 0.04
N ARG A 115 4.70 -3.42 0.72
CA ARG A 115 4.36 -3.90 2.08
C ARG A 115 3.89 -5.34 2.10
N TYR A 116 3.12 -5.75 1.09
CA TYR A 116 2.50 -7.07 0.99
C TYR A 116 2.94 -7.76 -0.30
N PRO A 117 4.21 -8.25 -0.35
CA PRO A 117 4.76 -8.85 -1.56
C PRO A 117 4.17 -10.23 -1.83
N GLN A 118 4.37 -10.67 -3.07
CA GLN A 118 3.93 -11.98 -3.53
C GLN A 118 4.63 -13.09 -2.74
N GLY A 119 3.89 -14.13 -2.38
CA GLY A 119 4.44 -15.29 -1.68
C GLY A 119 4.67 -15.13 -0.18
N LYS A 120 4.24 -14.01 0.41
CA LYS A 120 4.45 -13.70 1.83
C LYS A 120 3.14 -13.62 2.65
N GLN A 121 2.01 -14.03 2.09
CA GLN A 121 0.71 -13.91 2.76
C GLN A 121 0.66 -14.62 4.11
N GLU A 122 1.30 -15.77 4.26
CA GLU A 122 1.34 -16.49 5.52
C GLU A 122 2.07 -15.72 6.64
N ILE A 123 3.00 -14.86 6.26
CA ILE A 123 3.79 -14.04 7.20
C ILE A 123 3.09 -12.71 7.47
N THR A 124 2.64 -12.01 6.42
CA THR A 124 2.04 -10.68 6.54
C THR A 124 0.57 -10.70 6.96
N GLY A 125 -0.12 -11.80 6.71
CA GLY A 125 -1.57 -11.91 6.91
C GLY A 125 -2.40 -11.25 5.82
N THR A 126 -1.77 -10.69 4.79
CA THR A 126 -2.44 -9.96 3.69
C THR A 126 -2.02 -10.53 2.34
N SER A 127 -2.98 -10.64 1.42
CA SER A 127 -2.72 -11.04 0.04
C SER A 127 -1.82 -10.03 -0.67
N TYR A 128 -1.14 -10.46 -1.73
CA TYR A 128 -0.31 -9.57 -2.54
C TYR A 128 -1.06 -8.31 -2.98
N GLU A 129 -0.49 -7.15 -2.64
CA GLU A 129 -1.03 -5.84 -3.02
C GLU A 129 0.05 -5.03 -3.74
N PRO A 130 0.11 -5.03 -5.09
CA PRO A 130 1.14 -4.33 -5.84
C PRO A 130 1.08 -2.80 -5.74
N TRP A 131 -0.01 -2.26 -5.20
CA TRP A 131 -0.25 -0.82 -5.04
C TRP A 131 0.13 -0.28 -3.66
N HIS A 132 0.30 -1.13 -2.65
CA HIS A 132 0.41 -0.70 -1.26
C HIS A 132 1.87 -0.57 -0.83
N TYR A 133 2.29 0.66 -0.58
CA TYR A 133 3.66 1.00 -0.16
C TYR A 133 3.67 1.63 1.24
N ARG A 134 4.61 1.20 2.06
CA ARG A 134 4.85 1.71 3.40
C ARG A 134 6.18 2.44 3.45
N TYR A 135 6.21 3.64 4.03
CA TYR A 135 7.46 4.34 4.32
C TYR A 135 8.13 3.74 5.57
N VAL A 136 9.39 3.37 5.45
CA VAL A 136 10.19 2.82 6.55
C VAL A 136 11.57 3.51 6.66
N GLY A 137 11.84 4.48 5.80
CA GLY A 137 13.16 5.11 5.69
C GLY A 137 14.05 4.41 4.67
N VAL A 138 15.02 5.16 4.14
CA VAL A 138 15.85 4.69 3.01
C VAL A 138 16.69 3.49 3.37
N ASP A 139 17.35 3.50 4.55
CA ASP A 139 18.26 2.41 4.95
C ASP A 139 17.51 1.09 5.13
N ALA A 140 16.41 1.11 5.88
CA ALA A 140 15.58 -0.08 6.08
C ALA A 140 14.96 -0.57 4.78
N ALA A 141 14.47 0.35 3.94
CA ALA A 141 13.86 -0.01 2.65
C ALA A 141 14.85 -0.71 1.73
N ARG A 142 16.08 -0.23 1.65
CA ARG A 142 17.14 -0.86 0.85
C ARG A 142 17.46 -2.26 1.36
N GLU A 143 17.62 -2.42 2.66
CA GLU A 143 17.93 -3.73 3.25
C GLU A 143 16.81 -4.73 2.98
N ILE A 144 15.55 -4.34 3.18
CA ILE A 144 14.38 -5.17 2.92
C ILE A 144 14.34 -5.57 1.44
N TYR A 145 14.55 -4.61 0.55
CA TYR A 145 14.57 -4.88 -0.90
C TYR A 145 15.70 -5.83 -1.30
N GLU A 146 16.92 -5.57 -0.87
CA GLU A 146 18.11 -6.37 -1.22
C GLU A 146 18.02 -7.80 -0.69
N ARG A 147 17.47 -7.98 0.50
CA ARG A 147 17.29 -9.31 1.12
C ARG A 147 16.06 -10.04 0.60
N GLY A 148 15.16 -9.37 -0.13
CA GLY A 148 13.92 -9.98 -0.62
C GLY A 148 12.97 -10.43 0.48
N ILE A 149 12.91 -9.71 1.58
CA ILE A 149 12.10 -10.02 2.76
C ILE A 149 10.93 -9.04 2.90
N CYS A 150 9.94 -9.40 3.72
CA CYS A 150 8.88 -8.49 4.12
C CYS A 150 9.20 -7.78 5.44
N LEU A 151 8.40 -6.81 5.84
CA LEU A 151 8.63 -6.00 7.03
C LEU A 151 8.65 -6.84 8.31
N GLU A 152 7.76 -7.83 8.42
CA GLU A 152 7.71 -8.74 9.57
C GLU A 152 9.02 -9.50 9.74
N GLU A 153 9.59 -10.01 8.64
CA GLU A 153 10.88 -10.71 8.67
C GLU A 153 12.03 -9.77 9.07
N TYR A 154 11.96 -8.51 8.67
CA TYR A 154 12.93 -7.50 9.04
C TYR A 154 12.97 -7.26 10.55
N PHE A 155 11.81 -7.25 11.21
CA PHE A 155 11.71 -7.05 12.66
C PHE A 155 12.09 -8.30 13.49
N GLU A 156 12.14 -9.46 12.90
CA GLU A 156 12.50 -10.74 13.55
C GLU A 156 14.02 -10.97 13.67
N GLN A 157 14.82 -10.03 13.26
CA GLN A 157 16.29 -10.15 13.29
C GLN A 157 16.86 -10.10 14.71
#